data_996f2bfc35752fc784337bd6aaed25a7
#
_entry.id   996f2bfc35752fc784337bd6aaed25a7
#
_cell.length_a   1.000
_cell.length_b   1.000
_cell.length_c   1.000
_cell.angle_alpha   90.00
_cell.angle_beta   90.00
_cell.angle_gamma   90.00
#
_symmetry.space_group_name_H-M   'P 1'
#
loop_
_entity.id
_entity.type
_entity.pdbx_description
1 polymer ?
#
loop_
_entity_poly.entity_id
_entity_poly.type
_entity_poly.pdbx_seq_one_letter_code
_entity_poly.pdbx_strand_id
1 'polypeptide(L)'
;MPAVEGKYHTYAEDTTQEALKASRNHRAFGGFSLGSVTTWLQFCYDYDYIRYFLPMSGSCWYYGTYGDFQIERNVDFIENLVKEQNLDQRGYFIYHAVGTNDNVKSQSIDMADEMLSRSTFTPDHYVFYQKDGGYHDLDAVQEYLYNALPLFFGGENT
;
A
#
# COMPACT_ATOMS: atom_id res chain seq x y z
N MET A 1 10.58 -3.08 13.38
CA MET A 1 9.54 -3.76 14.20
C MET A 1 10.06 -4.25 15.56
N PRO A 2 11.06 -5.14 15.70
CA PRO A 2 11.42 -5.71 17.03
C PRO A 2 11.68 -4.69 18.13
N ALA A 3 12.30 -3.55 17.81
CA ALA A 3 12.60 -2.51 18.80
C ALA A 3 11.36 -1.83 19.39
N VAL A 4 10.28 -1.73 18.61
CA VAL A 4 8.99 -1.15 19.03
C VAL A 4 8.16 -2.22 19.75
N GLU A 5 8.00 -3.38 19.13
CA GLU A 5 7.22 -4.49 19.67
C GLU A 5 7.79 -5.00 21.02
N GLY A 6 9.11 -4.95 21.21
CA GLY A 6 9.75 -5.33 22.45
C GLY A 6 9.69 -4.25 23.56
N LYS A 7 9.26 -3.03 23.23
CA LYS A 7 9.21 -1.91 24.18
C LYS A 7 7.78 -1.56 24.62
N TYR A 8 6.81 -1.71 23.70
CA TYR A 8 5.43 -1.32 23.91
C TYR A 8 4.52 -2.53 23.83
N HIS A 9 3.39 -2.46 24.53
CA HIS A 9 2.36 -3.48 24.40
C HIS A 9 1.67 -3.33 23.05
N THR A 10 1.78 -4.34 22.20
CA THR A 10 1.26 -4.39 20.85
C THR A 10 0.48 -5.67 20.60
N TYR A 11 0.05 -5.92 19.36
CA TYR A 11 -0.61 -7.17 18.98
C TYR A 11 0.35 -8.35 18.78
N ALA A 12 1.67 -8.11 18.72
CA ALA A 12 2.64 -9.19 18.70
C ALA A 12 2.88 -9.74 20.11
N GLU A 13 2.84 -11.06 20.28
CA GLU A 13 3.07 -11.70 21.58
C GLU A 13 4.51 -11.50 22.07
N ASP A 14 5.45 -11.46 21.12
CA ASP A 14 6.87 -11.21 21.36
C ASP A 14 7.56 -10.63 20.10
N THR A 15 8.88 -10.60 20.06
CA THR A 15 9.68 -10.05 18.95
C THR A 15 10.22 -11.09 17.98
N THR A 16 9.77 -12.34 18.07
CA THR A 16 10.12 -13.38 17.10
C THR A 16 9.51 -13.11 15.74
N GLN A 17 10.08 -13.65 14.69
CA GLN A 17 9.55 -13.50 13.35
C GLN A 17 8.14 -14.11 13.24
N GLU A 18 7.90 -15.21 13.89
CA GLU A 18 6.63 -15.92 13.95
C GLU A 18 5.54 -15.04 14.56
N ALA A 19 5.77 -14.46 15.73
CA ALA A 19 4.83 -13.56 16.40
C ALA A 19 4.59 -12.27 15.59
N LEU A 20 5.65 -11.71 14.97
CA LEU A 20 5.53 -10.54 14.10
C LEU A 20 4.71 -10.84 12.85
N LYS A 21 4.85 -12.00 12.22
CA LYS A 21 4.04 -12.43 11.09
C LYS A 21 2.59 -12.75 11.49
N ALA A 22 2.40 -13.42 12.64
CA ALA A 22 1.06 -13.73 13.13
C ALA A 22 0.21 -12.47 13.39
N SER A 23 0.84 -11.39 13.83
CA SER A 23 0.18 -10.10 14.10
C SER A 23 0.11 -9.13 12.91
N ARG A 24 0.41 -9.59 11.67
CA ARG A 24 0.44 -8.74 10.45
C ARG A 24 -0.87 -8.01 10.15
N ASN A 25 -1.99 -8.62 10.52
CA ASN A 25 -3.32 -8.03 10.28
C ASN A 25 -3.57 -6.73 11.07
N HIS A 26 -2.77 -6.47 12.08
CA HIS A 26 -2.81 -5.27 12.90
C HIS A 26 -1.77 -4.21 12.51
N ARG A 27 -1.19 -4.32 11.29
CA ARG A 27 -0.19 -3.36 10.81
C ARG A 27 -0.58 -2.76 9.48
N ALA A 28 -0.40 -1.46 9.42
CA ALA A 28 -0.47 -0.67 8.19
C ALA A 28 0.84 0.08 7.95
N PHE A 29 1.16 0.32 6.70
CA PHE A 29 2.25 1.19 6.28
C PHE A 29 1.74 2.16 5.22
N GLY A 30 2.06 3.43 5.36
CA GLY A 30 1.66 4.45 4.39
C GLY A 30 2.71 5.53 4.26
N GLY A 31 2.74 6.17 3.12
CA GLY A 31 3.67 7.24 2.87
C GLY A 31 3.29 8.11 1.67
N PHE A 32 3.71 9.36 1.73
CA PHE A 32 3.42 10.39 0.73
C PHE A 32 4.65 10.69 -0.13
N SER A 33 4.48 10.92 -1.43
CA SER A 33 5.55 11.26 -2.36
C SER A 33 6.60 10.14 -2.43
N LEU A 34 7.86 10.38 -2.08
CA LEU A 34 8.87 9.31 -1.91
C LEU A 34 8.47 8.27 -0.87
N GLY A 35 7.66 8.66 0.12
CA GLY A 35 7.03 7.72 1.05
C GLY A 35 6.05 6.77 0.36
N SER A 36 5.37 7.20 -0.71
CA SER A 36 4.55 6.32 -1.55
C SER A 36 5.41 5.25 -2.24
N VAL A 37 6.53 5.65 -2.83
CA VAL A 37 7.51 4.71 -3.41
C VAL A 37 7.98 3.70 -2.36
N THR A 38 8.31 4.19 -1.15
CA THR A 38 8.68 3.30 -0.04
C THR A 38 7.54 2.36 0.34
N THR A 39 6.29 2.82 0.32
CA THR A 39 5.11 2.00 0.63
C THR A 39 4.93 0.86 -0.38
N TRP A 40 5.11 1.14 -1.67
CA TRP A 40 5.11 0.10 -2.70
C TRP A 40 6.24 -0.92 -2.51
N LEU A 41 7.44 -0.46 -2.17
CA LEU A 41 8.57 -1.35 -1.89
C LEU A 41 8.33 -2.17 -0.60
N GLN A 42 7.71 -1.58 0.43
CA GLN A 42 7.29 -2.33 1.61
C GLN A 42 6.25 -3.42 1.28
N PHE A 43 5.32 -3.15 0.37
CA PHE A 43 4.43 -4.20 -0.13
C PHE A 43 5.22 -5.32 -0.81
N CYS A 44 6.20 -4.99 -1.63
CA CYS A 44 7.00 -5.98 -2.35
C CYS A 44 7.88 -6.86 -1.43
N TYR A 45 8.34 -6.33 -0.28
CA TYR A 45 9.31 -7.02 0.57
C TYR A 45 8.74 -7.48 1.92
N ASP A 46 7.77 -6.75 2.48
CA ASP A 46 7.33 -6.92 3.86
C ASP A 46 5.86 -7.33 4.00
N TYR A 47 5.23 -7.85 2.94
CA TYR A 47 3.84 -8.36 2.93
C TYR A 47 3.60 -9.45 3.99
N ASP A 48 4.64 -10.13 4.48
CA ASP A 48 4.55 -11.10 5.56
C ASP A 48 4.30 -10.45 6.94
N TYR A 49 4.64 -9.17 7.08
CA TYR A 49 4.56 -8.43 8.34
C TYR A 49 3.51 -7.34 8.35
N ILE A 50 3.00 -6.94 7.19
CA ILE A 50 2.08 -5.82 7.00
C ILE A 50 0.93 -6.26 6.09
N ARG A 51 -0.30 -5.91 6.45
CA ARG A 51 -1.49 -6.22 5.66
C ARG A 51 -2.00 -5.03 4.86
N TYR A 52 -1.94 -3.83 5.42
CA TYR A 52 -2.57 -2.63 4.86
C TYR A 52 -1.53 -1.64 4.37
N PHE A 53 -1.71 -1.14 3.16
CA PHE A 53 -0.76 -0.24 2.51
C PHE A 53 -1.48 0.99 1.98
N LEU A 54 -0.90 2.18 2.24
CA LEU A 54 -1.43 3.46 1.80
C LEU A 54 -0.36 4.25 1.04
N PRO A 55 -0.08 3.90 -0.24
CA PRO A 55 0.75 4.72 -1.10
C PRO A 55 0.00 5.97 -1.54
N MET A 56 0.56 7.16 -1.25
CA MET A 56 -0.04 8.45 -1.55
C MET A 56 0.87 9.26 -2.48
N SER A 57 0.36 9.65 -3.66
CA SER A 57 1.05 10.50 -4.64
C SER A 57 2.40 9.93 -5.12
N GLY A 58 2.35 8.73 -5.71
CA GLY A 58 3.52 8.05 -6.30
C GLY A 58 3.20 6.64 -6.77
N SER A 59 4.12 6.06 -7.55
CA SER A 59 4.02 4.70 -8.09
C SER A 59 5.10 3.78 -7.52
N CYS A 60 5.05 2.51 -7.87
CA CYS A 60 6.11 1.55 -7.57
C CYS A 60 7.36 1.81 -8.42
N TRP A 61 8.52 1.89 -7.79
CA TRP A 61 9.83 2.02 -8.45
C TRP A 61 10.72 0.80 -8.20
N TYR A 62 10.13 -0.39 -8.14
CA TYR A 62 10.90 -1.63 -8.04
C TYR A 62 11.76 -1.83 -9.30
N TYR A 63 11.17 -1.58 -10.47
CA TYR A 63 11.85 -1.43 -11.75
C TYR A 63 11.71 0.01 -12.23
N GLY A 64 12.82 0.63 -12.57
CA GLY A 64 12.82 2.02 -13.04
C GLY A 64 12.89 3.06 -11.92
N THR A 65 12.93 4.32 -12.33
CA THR A 65 13.02 5.48 -11.43
C THR A 65 12.33 6.68 -12.09
N TYR A 66 12.53 7.87 -11.51
CA TYR A 66 11.99 9.11 -12.06
C TYR A 66 12.31 9.30 -13.55
N GLY A 67 11.27 9.48 -14.36
CA GLY A 67 11.35 9.65 -15.82
C GLY A 67 11.21 8.36 -16.65
N ASP A 68 11.38 7.19 -16.02
CA ASP A 68 11.13 5.88 -16.63
C ASP A 68 10.57 4.92 -15.57
N PHE A 69 9.28 5.02 -15.30
CA PHE A 69 8.63 4.34 -14.17
C PHE A 69 8.39 2.85 -14.40
N GLN A 70 8.59 2.33 -15.61
CA GLN A 70 8.40 0.90 -15.94
C GLN A 70 7.07 0.34 -15.39
N ILE A 71 5.97 1.06 -15.57
CA ILE A 71 4.67 0.81 -14.89
C ILE A 71 4.20 -0.64 -15.11
N GLU A 72 4.05 -1.06 -16.36
CA GLU A 72 3.60 -2.41 -16.71
C GLU A 72 4.46 -3.48 -16.03
N ARG A 73 5.78 -3.33 -16.09
CA ARG A 73 6.72 -4.27 -15.48
C ARG A 73 6.61 -4.34 -13.96
N ASN A 74 6.35 -3.20 -13.31
CA ASN A 74 6.11 -3.16 -11.87
C ASN A 74 4.80 -3.85 -11.50
N VAL A 75 3.74 -3.63 -12.29
CA VAL A 75 2.44 -4.29 -12.06
C VAL A 75 2.52 -5.79 -12.32
N ASP A 76 3.22 -6.23 -13.38
CA ASP A 76 3.50 -7.65 -13.62
C ASP A 76 4.21 -8.31 -12.43
N PHE A 77 5.22 -7.63 -11.87
CA PHE A 77 5.92 -8.13 -10.70
C PHE A 77 5.00 -8.26 -9.49
N ILE A 78 4.20 -7.22 -9.21
CA ILE A 78 3.25 -7.21 -8.08
C ILE A 78 2.18 -8.29 -8.27
N GLU A 79 1.64 -8.45 -9.48
CA GLU A 79 0.65 -9.48 -9.77
C GLU A 79 1.22 -10.89 -9.56
N ASN A 80 2.43 -11.14 -10.05
CA ASN A 80 3.12 -12.41 -9.84
C ASN A 80 3.38 -12.67 -8.36
N LEU A 81 3.82 -11.65 -7.62
CA LEU A 81 4.02 -11.75 -6.17
C LEU A 81 2.72 -12.13 -5.44
N VAL A 82 1.60 -11.49 -5.77
CA VAL A 82 0.29 -11.81 -5.19
C VAL A 82 -0.07 -13.27 -5.44
N LYS A 83 0.09 -13.75 -6.67
CA LYS A 83 -0.23 -15.13 -7.06
C LYS A 83 0.69 -16.16 -6.41
N GLU A 84 2.00 -15.95 -6.48
CA GLU A 84 3.02 -16.87 -5.95
C GLU A 84 2.97 -17.01 -4.43
N GLN A 85 2.64 -15.92 -3.74
CA GLN A 85 2.55 -15.89 -2.28
C GLN A 85 1.14 -16.15 -1.74
N ASN A 86 0.16 -16.41 -2.62
CA ASN A 86 -1.26 -16.61 -2.28
C ASN A 86 -1.81 -15.46 -1.42
N LEU A 87 -1.46 -14.22 -1.75
CA LEU A 87 -1.84 -13.06 -0.93
C LEU A 87 -3.36 -12.82 -0.95
N ASP A 88 -4.07 -13.19 -2.01
CA ASP A 88 -5.53 -13.11 -2.07
C ASP A 88 -6.19 -13.91 -0.93
N GLN A 89 -5.64 -15.09 -0.60
CA GLN A 89 -6.15 -15.93 0.50
C GLN A 89 -5.65 -15.47 1.85
N ARG A 90 -4.42 -14.93 1.92
CA ARG A 90 -3.82 -14.43 3.16
C ARG A 90 -4.36 -13.06 3.56
N GLY A 91 -5.01 -12.37 2.63
CA GLY A 91 -5.53 -11.02 2.75
C GLY A 91 -4.42 -9.96 2.67
N TYR A 92 -4.64 -8.97 1.84
CA TYR A 92 -3.90 -7.70 1.79
C TYR A 92 -4.87 -6.61 1.37
N PHE A 93 -4.51 -5.37 1.60
CA PHE A 93 -5.31 -4.24 1.11
C PHE A 93 -4.42 -3.05 0.81
N ILE A 94 -4.58 -2.50 -0.37
CA ILE A 94 -3.87 -1.31 -0.84
C ILE A 94 -4.88 -0.21 -1.14
N TYR A 95 -4.77 0.92 -0.45
CA TYR A 95 -5.49 2.14 -0.76
C TYR A 95 -4.53 3.14 -1.42
N HIS A 96 -4.55 3.21 -2.74
CA HIS A 96 -3.69 4.09 -3.53
C HIS A 96 -4.40 5.42 -3.77
N ALA A 97 -3.75 6.54 -3.46
CA ALA A 97 -4.38 7.85 -3.54
C ALA A 97 -3.51 8.89 -4.23
N VAL A 98 -4.16 9.81 -4.98
CA VAL A 98 -3.50 10.97 -5.59
C VAL A 98 -4.50 12.10 -5.84
N GLY A 99 -4.04 13.36 -5.88
CA GLY A 99 -4.86 14.52 -6.23
C GLY A 99 -4.95 14.75 -7.73
N THR A 100 -6.08 15.27 -8.21
CA THR A 100 -6.24 15.59 -9.64
C THR A 100 -5.38 16.78 -10.11
N ASN A 101 -4.91 17.63 -9.19
CA ASN A 101 -3.96 18.72 -9.45
C ASN A 101 -2.54 18.42 -8.94
N ASP A 102 -2.28 17.19 -8.51
CA ASP A 102 -0.95 16.77 -8.08
C ASP A 102 0.03 16.73 -9.26
N ASN A 103 1.24 17.27 -9.07
CA ASN A 103 2.26 17.34 -10.11
C ASN A 103 2.91 15.99 -10.45
N VAL A 104 2.73 14.98 -9.60
CA VAL A 104 3.20 13.60 -9.85
C VAL A 104 2.07 12.62 -10.16
N LYS A 105 0.85 13.13 -10.41
CA LYS A 105 -0.34 12.30 -10.61
C LYS A 105 -0.22 11.29 -11.75
N SER A 106 0.47 11.63 -12.84
CA SER A 106 0.53 10.75 -14.02
C SER A 106 1.02 9.35 -13.67
N GLN A 107 2.13 9.24 -12.93
CA GLN A 107 2.67 7.94 -12.55
C GLN A 107 1.71 7.13 -11.65
N SER A 108 0.94 7.81 -10.78
CA SER A 108 -0.05 7.15 -9.93
C SER A 108 -1.26 6.68 -10.73
N ILE A 109 -1.74 7.50 -11.66
CA ILE A 109 -2.87 7.16 -12.55
C ILE A 109 -2.48 6.01 -13.47
N ASP A 110 -1.34 6.12 -14.16
CA ASP A 110 -0.87 5.08 -15.08
C ASP A 110 -0.73 3.72 -14.35
N MET A 111 -0.21 3.74 -13.11
CA MET A 111 -0.11 2.52 -12.30
C MET A 111 -1.48 1.99 -11.88
N ALA A 112 -2.40 2.87 -11.50
CA ALA A 112 -3.75 2.46 -11.11
C ALA A 112 -4.52 1.88 -12.30
N ASP A 113 -4.44 2.51 -13.46
CA ASP A 113 -5.09 2.04 -14.70
C ASP A 113 -4.57 0.64 -15.07
N GLU A 114 -3.25 0.44 -15.01
CA GLU A 114 -2.64 -0.85 -15.28
C GLU A 114 -3.07 -1.91 -14.24
N MET A 115 -3.08 -1.60 -12.94
CA MET A 115 -3.56 -2.52 -11.91
C MET A 115 -5.04 -2.87 -12.09
N LEU A 116 -5.91 -1.88 -12.31
CA LEU A 116 -7.35 -2.08 -12.49
C LEU A 116 -7.70 -2.83 -13.79
N SER A 117 -6.79 -2.88 -14.76
CA SER A 117 -6.95 -3.71 -15.96
C SER A 117 -6.79 -5.21 -15.68
N ARG A 118 -6.22 -5.59 -14.52
CA ARG A 118 -5.93 -6.98 -14.14
C ARG A 118 -6.99 -7.53 -13.19
N SER A 119 -7.52 -8.70 -13.49
CA SER A 119 -8.54 -9.37 -12.65
C SER A 119 -8.05 -9.76 -11.24
N THR A 120 -6.76 -9.75 -11.00
CA THR A 120 -6.13 -10.03 -9.70
C THR A 120 -6.41 -8.92 -8.68
N PHE A 121 -6.52 -7.67 -9.12
CA PHE A 121 -6.70 -6.53 -8.21
C PHE A 121 -8.19 -6.16 -8.09
N THR A 122 -8.90 -6.90 -7.29
CA THR A 122 -10.33 -6.66 -7.02
C THR A 122 -10.53 -5.55 -5.99
N PRO A 123 -11.74 -4.96 -5.88
CA PRO A 123 -12.04 -3.94 -4.85
C PRO A 123 -11.81 -4.41 -3.40
N ASP A 124 -11.78 -5.72 -3.15
CA ASP A 124 -11.48 -6.27 -1.82
C ASP A 124 -10.00 -6.14 -1.45
N HIS A 125 -9.12 -5.90 -2.44
CA HIS A 125 -7.67 -5.86 -2.26
C HIS A 125 -7.03 -4.57 -2.70
N TYR A 126 -7.64 -3.84 -3.64
CA TYR A 126 -7.09 -2.63 -4.21
C TYR A 126 -8.16 -1.58 -4.46
N VAL A 127 -7.94 -0.39 -3.92
CA VAL A 127 -8.77 0.80 -4.17
C VAL A 127 -7.89 1.93 -4.68
N PHE A 128 -8.30 2.58 -5.76
CA PHE A 128 -7.69 3.80 -6.22
C PHE A 128 -8.61 4.99 -5.97
N TYR A 129 -8.09 6.01 -5.30
CA TYR A 129 -8.81 7.23 -4.95
C TYR A 129 -8.14 8.46 -5.53
N GLN A 130 -8.93 9.29 -6.21
CA GLN A 130 -8.50 10.60 -6.70
C GLN A 130 -9.24 11.71 -5.96
N LYS A 131 -8.51 12.56 -5.20
CA LYS A 131 -9.07 13.77 -4.61
C LYS A 131 -9.25 14.81 -5.71
N ASP A 132 -10.50 15.23 -5.96
CA ASP A 132 -10.76 16.32 -6.89
C ASP A 132 -10.18 17.64 -6.36
N GLY A 133 -9.45 18.36 -7.23
CA GLY A 133 -8.73 19.58 -6.86
C GLY A 133 -7.52 19.38 -5.94
N GLY A 134 -7.21 18.15 -5.50
CA GLY A 134 -6.11 17.88 -4.57
C GLY A 134 -4.74 18.15 -5.21
N TYR A 135 -3.86 18.83 -4.46
CA TYR A 135 -2.49 19.13 -4.84
C TYR A 135 -1.50 18.19 -4.14
N HIS A 136 -0.20 18.37 -4.42
CA HIS A 136 0.89 17.65 -3.75
C HIS A 136 1.19 18.26 -2.38
N ASP A 137 0.27 18.14 -1.42
CA ASP A 137 0.33 18.80 -0.13
C ASP A 137 -0.30 18.01 1.02
N LEU A 138 -0.19 18.52 2.25
CA LEU A 138 -0.71 17.86 3.45
C LEU A 138 -2.23 17.88 3.51
N ASP A 139 -2.91 18.82 2.87
CA ASP A 139 -4.37 18.88 2.83
C ASP A 139 -4.93 17.66 2.07
N ALA A 140 -4.27 17.32 0.95
CA ALA A 140 -4.60 16.09 0.24
C ALA A 140 -4.33 14.83 1.08
N VAL A 141 -3.20 14.77 1.77
CA VAL A 141 -2.83 13.64 2.66
C VAL A 141 -3.84 13.44 3.78
N GLN A 142 -4.34 14.50 4.39
CA GLN A 142 -5.35 14.40 5.46
C GLN A 142 -6.62 13.70 4.96
N GLU A 143 -7.07 14.02 3.76
CA GLU A 143 -8.26 13.37 3.18
C GLU A 143 -7.99 11.92 2.81
N TYR A 144 -6.79 11.60 2.28
CA TYR A 144 -6.43 10.21 1.99
C TYR A 144 -6.45 9.36 3.26
N LEU A 145 -5.88 9.86 4.37
CA LEU A 145 -5.89 9.18 5.66
C LEU A 145 -7.33 9.03 6.19
N TYR A 146 -8.12 10.09 6.12
CA TYR A 146 -9.51 10.07 6.58
C TYR A 146 -10.35 9.00 5.86
N ASN A 147 -10.14 8.84 4.55
CA ASN A 147 -10.87 7.87 3.74
C ASN A 147 -10.33 6.44 3.87
N ALA A 148 -9.01 6.28 4.03
CA ALA A 148 -8.36 4.97 4.06
C ALA A 148 -8.48 4.28 5.43
N LEU A 149 -8.27 5.01 6.53
CA LEU A 149 -8.19 4.41 7.87
C LEU A 149 -9.44 3.64 8.31
N PRO A 150 -10.67 4.07 7.99
CA PRO A 150 -11.86 3.28 8.29
C PRO A 150 -11.95 1.94 7.56
N LEU A 151 -11.24 1.80 6.43
CA LEU A 151 -11.19 0.56 5.64
C LEU A 151 -10.12 -0.41 6.16
N PHE A 152 -9.18 0.10 6.97
CA PHE A 152 -8.16 -0.71 7.62
C PHE A 152 -8.73 -1.26 8.93
N PHE A 153 -8.40 -2.49 9.25
CA PHE A 153 -8.81 -3.16 10.49
C PHE A 153 -10.34 -3.37 10.65
N GLY A 154 -11.16 -3.01 9.65
CA GLY A 154 -12.63 -3.02 9.74
C GLY A 154 -13.30 -4.40 9.71
N GLY A 155 -12.55 -5.48 9.57
CA GLY A 155 -13.08 -6.86 9.51
C GLY A 155 -12.95 -7.66 10.82
N GLU A 156 -12.40 -7.12 11.88
CA GLU A 156 -12.03 -7.88 13.10
C GLU A 156 -12.88 -7.55 14.35
N ASN A 157 -13.95 -6.77 14.19
CA ASN A 157 -14.87 -6.43 15.29
C ASN A 157 -16.19 -7.18 15.22
N THR A 158 -16.16 -8.50 14.98
CA THR A 158 -17.32 -9.37 15.24
C THR A 158 -16.87 -10.66 15.91
#